data_dc035be6692ed122f99d2384213d8873
#
_entry.id   dc035be6692ed122f99d2384213d8873
#
_cell.length_a   1.000
_cell.length_b   1.000
_cell.length_c   1.000
_cell.angle_alpha   90.00
_cell.angle_beta   90.00
_cell.angle_gamma   90.00
#
_symmetry.space_group_name_H-M   'P 1'
#
loop_
_entity.id
_entity.type
_entity.pdbx_description
1 polymer ?
#
loop_
_entity_poly.entity_id
_entity_poly.type
_entity_poly.pdbx_seq_one_letter_code
_entity_poly.pdbx_strand_id
1 'polypeptide(L)' 'MLSLKSNYFHTRDELCDFVNNNENVITVVQIVASSTGFTLFYKEGE' A
#
# COMPACT_ATOMS: atom_id res chain seq x y z
N MET A 1 -12.75 -1.76 -13.21
CA MET A 1 -13.27 -1.65 -11.84
C MET A 1 -12.14 -1.77 -10.84
N LEU A 2 -12.09 -0.86 -9.86
CA LEU A 2 -11.04 -0.87 -8.84
C LEU A 2 -11.40 -1.84 -7.72
N SER A 3 -10.40 -2.57 -7.24
CA SER A 3 -10.56 -3.50 -6.13
C SER A 3 -9.76 -3.00 -4.93
N LEU A 4 -10.40 -2.95 -3.77
CA LEU A 4 -9.72 -2.56 -2.53
C LEU A 4 -8.87 -3.72 -2.04
N LYS A 5 -7.60 -3.43 -1.78
CA LYS A 5 -6.65 -4.42 -1.30
C LYS A 5 -5.85 -3.86 -0.14
N SER A 6 -5.17 -4.72 0.56
CA SER A 6 -4.31 -4.30 1.66
C SER A 6 -3.04 -5.14 1.68
N ASN A 7 -1.96 -4.53 2.18
CA ASN A 7 -0.69 -5.19 2.37
C ASN A 7 -0.07 -4.71 3.67
N TYR A 8 0.71 -5.60 4.29
CA TYR A 8 1.40 -5.29 5.52
C TYR A 8 2.90 -5.24 5.27
N PHE A 9 3.57 -4.23 5.84
CA PHE A 9 5.01 -4.04 5.69
C PHE A 9 5.64 -3.83 7.06
N HIS A 10 6.79 -4.46 7.29
CA HIS A 10 7.52 -4.30 8.56
C HIS A 10 8.21 -2.96 8.64
N THR A 11 8.67 -2.42 7.51
CA THR A 11 9.44 -1.19 7.50
C THR A 11 8.83 -0.20 6.51
N ARG A 12 9.12 1.07 6.76
CA ARG A 12 8.67 2.13 5.87
C ARG A 12 9.30 1.99 4.48
N ASP A 13 10.55 1.53 4.43
CA ASP A 13 11.23 1.35 3.17
C ASP A 13 10.53 0.34 2.27
N GLU A 14 10.08 -0.77 2.86
CA GLU A 14 9.33 -1.77 2.10
C GLU A 14 8.03 -1.20 1.57
N LEU A 15 7.34 -0.42 2.40
CA LEU A 15 6.10 0.23 1.99
C LEU A 15 6.34 1.19 0.81
N CYS A 16 7.37 2.01 0.92
CA CYS A 16 7.70 2.97 -0.12
C CYS A 16 8.08 2.27 -1.43
N ASP A 17 8.85 1.19 -1.33
CA ASP A 17 9.24 0.42 -2.51
C ASP A 17 8.02 -0.14 -3.21
N PHE A 18 7.09 -0.69 -2.45
CA PHE A 18 5.87 -1.25 -3.04
C PHE A 18 5.08 -0.17 -3.77
N VAL A 19 4.88 0.97 -3.12
CA VAL A 19 4.10 2.06 -3.71
C VAL A 19 4.78 2.58 -4.97
N ASN A 20 6.09 2.79 -4.91
CA ASN A 20 6.84 3.33 -6.04
C ASN A 20 6.84 2.37 -7.24
N ASN A 21 6.92 1.07 -6.97
CA ASN A 21 6.94 0.08 -8.05
C ASN A 21 5.57 -0.11 -8.69
N ASN A 22 4.50 0.30 -8.01
CA ASN A 22 3.14 0.07 -8.49
C ASN A 22 2.34 1.36 -8.67
N GLU A 23 3.02 2.50 -8.71
CA GLU A 23 2.32 3.80 -8.69
C GLU A 23 1.39 4.01 -9.87
N ASN A 24 1.63 3.31 -10.99
CA ASN A 24 0.80 3.45 -12.18
C ASN A 24 -0.39 2.49 -12.18
N VAL A 25 -0.45 1.56 -11.23
CA VAL A 25 -1.51 0.54 -11.21
C VAL A 25 -2.34 0.58 -9.93
N ILE A 26 -1.88 1.30 -8.91
CA ILE A 26 -2.62 1.37 -7.65
C ILE A 26 -2.92 2.82 -7.28
N THR A 27 -3.98 2.98 -6.49
CA THR A 27 -4.33 4.26 -5.87
C THR A 27 -4.29 4.07 -4.37
N VAL A 28 -3.40 4.78 -3.70
CA VAL A 28 -3.28 4.69 -2.24
C VAL A 28 -4.52 5.30 -1.60
N VAL A 29 -5.16 4.53 -0.72
CA VAL A 29 -6.34 5.00 0.00
C VAL A 29 -5.94 5.48 1.39
N GLN A 30 -5.23 4.65 2.14
CA GLN A 30 -4.85 4.99 3.50
C GLN A 30 -3.68 4.16 3.94
N ILE A 31 -2.85 4.72 4.81
CA ILE A 31 -1.74 4.02 5.44
C ILE A 31 -1.96 4.08 6.95
N VAL A 32 -1.95 2.92 7.59
CA VAL A 32 -2.12 2.82 9.03
C VAL A 32 -0.81 2.35 9.65
N ALA A 33 -0.24 3.18 10.52
CA ALA A 33 0.98 2.82 11.23
C ALA A 33 0.62 2.12 12.54
N SER A 34 1.38 1.09 12.85
CA SER A 34 1.20 0.35 14.11
C SER A 34 2.56 0.14 14.75
N SER A 35 2.56 -0.42 15.96
CA SER A 35 3.80 -0.67 16.68
C SER A 35 4.67 -1.74 16.00
N THR A 36 4.09 -2.56 15.15
CA THR A 36 4.79 -3.66 14.50
C THR A 36 5.11 -3.38 13.03
N GLY A 37 4.51 -2.34 12.45
CA GLY A 37 4.76 -2.06 11.04
C GLY A 37 3.69 -1.15 10.45
N PHE A 38 3.47 -1.31 9.15
CA PHE A 38 2.56 -0.44 8.40
C PHE A 38 1.61 -1.28 7.58
N THR A 39 0.34 -0.88 7.56
CA THR A 39 -0.67 -1.50 6.72
C THR A 39 -1.09 -0.50 5.66
N LEU A 40 -0.98 -0.91 4.40
CA LEU A 40 -1.38 -0.07 3.27
C LEU A 40 -2.70 -0.56 2.72
N PHE A 41 -3.67 0.35 2.63
CA PHE A 41 -4.93 0.09 1.94
C PHE A 41 -4.90 0.83 0.62
N TYR A 42 -5.15 0.11 -0.45
CA TYR A 42 -5.06 0.68 -1.79
C TYR A 42 -6.08 0.04 -2.72
N LYS A 43 -6.32 0.71 -3.83
CA LYS A 43 -7.17 0.19 -4.89
C LYS A 43 -6.31 -0.12 -6.10
N GLU A 44 -6.56 -1.25 -6.72
CA GLU A 44 -5.80 -1.70 -7.87
C GLU A 44 -6.73 -1.95 -9.04
N GLY A 45 -6.25 -1.59 -10.24
CA GLY A 45 -7.02 -1.80 -11.45
C GLY A 45 -7.36 -0.49 -12.12
N GLU A 46 -8.33 -0.57 -12.99
CA GLU A 46 -8.70 0.56 -13.84
C GLU A 46 -10.07 1.08 -13.58
#